data_385ba1b3a71699fcee0c9adb84c621f3
#
_entry.id   385ba1b3a71699fcee0c9adb84c621f3
#
_cell.length_a   1.000
_cell.length_b   1.000
_cell.length_c   1.000
_cell.angle_alpha   90.00
_cell.angle_beta   90.00
_cell.angle_gamma   90.00
#
_symmetry.space_group_name_H-M   'P 1'
#
loop_
_entity.id
_entity.type
_entity.pdbx_description
1 polymer ?
#
loop_
_entity_poly.entity_id
_entity_poly.type
_entity_poly.pdbx_seq_one_letter_code
_entity_poly.pdbx_strand_id
1 'polypeptide(L)'
;MSNSIIEEFEREGFATYHDILNPTEIEYFRNIYEDFLSGTISTVGHRSDLSGSEGKKELIVQIMRPSMLHPPLLHSILHQKINKLAKELLGPDMELDFDMLIDKPPFTNKETPFHQDEAYWIDMEDKRAVSCWVALDDVTKENGCMWYVPKSHKEELRAHILTGNGGAMKCEAREDEAKAVELKAGSCTFHHGRTIHYARGNSTGNRRRAFILNFRSKEMIEYERSQGFNHLGDRKEKQK
;
A
#
# COMPACT_ATOMS: atom_id res chain seq x y z
N MET A 1 18.32 1.95 -8.93
CA MET A 1 18.23 2.61 -7.58
C MET A 1 19.64 2.91 -7.10
N SER A 2 19.85 3.96 -6.26
CA SER A 2 21.18 4.18 -5.66
C SER A 2 21.44 3.13 -4.56
N ASN A 3 22.72 2.76 -4.37
CA ASN A 3 23.09 1.81 -3.30
C ASN A 3 22.61 2.29 -1.93
N SER A 4 22.61 3.61 -1.67
CA SER A 4 22.16 4.18 -0.39
C SER A 4 20.68 3.90 -0.07
N ILE A 5 19.81 3.84 -1.09
CA ILE A 5 18.38 3.53 -0.89
C ILE A 5 18.20 2.04 -0.60
N ILE A 6 18.97 1.17 -1.27
CA ILE A 6 18.95 -0.27 -1.01
C ILE A 6 19.43 -0.54 0.43
N GLU A 7 20.55 0.06 0.83
CA GLU A 7 21.10 -0.06 2.19
C GLU A 7 20.13 0.47 3.26
N GLU A 8 19.42 1.58 2.98
CA GLU A 8 18.39 2.10 3.88
C GLU A 8 17.22 1.12 4.02
N PHE A 9 16.72 0.58 2.90
CA PHE A 9 15.65 -0.41 2.91
C PHE A 9 16.03 -1.68 3.68
N GLU A 10 17.22 -2.21 3.45
CA GLU A 10 17.73 -3.39 4.17
C GLU A 10 17.93 -3.13 5.67
N ARG A 11 18.37 -1.94 6.04
CA ARG A 11 18.62 -1.56 7.43
C ARG A 11 17.34 -1.28 8.20
N GLU A 12 16.44 -0.46 7.60
CA GLU A 12 15.26 0.10 8.29
C GLU A 12 13.96 -0.63 7.97
N GLY A 13 13.91 -1.40 6.87
CA GLY A 13 12.70 -2.05 6.36
C GLY A 13 11.84 -1.15 5.48
N PHE A 14 12.26 0.09 5.29
CA PHE A 14 11.65 1.04 4.36
C PHE A 14 12.67 2.04 3.85
N ALA A 15 12.40 2.62 2.70
CA ALA A 15 13.20 3.70 2.12
C ALA A 15 12.32 4.65 1.30
N THR A 16 12.79 5.88 1.12
CA THR A 16 12.10 6.91 0.34
C THR A 16 12.76 7.10 -1.01
N TYR A 17 11.95 7.21 -2.07
CA TYR A 17 12.39 7.56 -3.41
C TYR A 17 11.64 8.80 -3.89
N HIS A 18 12.37 9.88 -4.14
CA HIS A 18 11.80 11.16 -4.54
C HIS A 18 11.60 11.24 -6.05
N ASP A 19 10.59 12.03 -6.48
CA ASP A 19 10.37 12.46 -7.86
C ASP A 19 10.31 11.29 -8.88
N ILE A 20 9.63 10.18 -8.49
CA ILE A 20 9.44 9.06 -9.43
C ILE A 20 8.46 9.43 -10.56
N LEU A 21 7.55 10.36 -10.31
CA LEU A 21 6.64 10.95 -11.29
C LEU A 21 6.91 12.45 -11.41
N ASN A 22 6.92 12.93 -12.65
CA ASN A 22 6.93 14.36 -12.94
C ASN A 22 5.51 14.96 -12.83
N PRO A 23 5.35 16.31 -12.85
CA PRO A 23 4.03 16.94 -12.69
C PRO A 23 2.97 16.49 -13.72
N THR A 24 3.34 16.24 -14.97
CA THR A 24 2.42 15.78 -16.00
C THR A 24 1.97 14.33 -15.74
N GLU A 25 2.90 13.47 -15.31
CA GLU A 25 2.59 12.08 -14.91
C GLU A 25 1.69 12.06 -13.68
N ILE A 26 1.92 12.91 -12.69
CA ILE A 26 1.07 13.03 -11.49
C ILE A 26 -0.36 13.38 -11.90
N GLU A 27 -0.54 14.38 -12.75
CA GLU A 27 -1.87 14.82 -13.21
C GLU A 27 -2.58 13.72 -14.01
N TYR A 28 -1.86 12.99 -14.85
CA TYR A 28 -2.40 11.82 -15.56
C TYR A 28 -2.97 10.78 -14.59
N PHE A 29 -2.21 10.42 -13.54
CA PHE A 29 -2.68 9.43 -12.55
C PHE A 29 -3.80 9.98 -11.67
N ARG A 30 -3.82 11.27 -11.36
CA ARG A 30 -4.94 11.91 -10.65
C ARG A 30 -6.24 11.82 -11.45
N ASN A 31 -6.20 12.06 -12.75
CA ASN A 31 -7.37 11.98 -13.61
C ASN A 31 -7.93 10.56 -13.66
N ILE A 32 -7.08 9.54 -13.85
CA ILE A 32 -7.50 8.13 -13.75
C ILE A 32 -8.09 7.81 -12.36
N TYR A 33 -7.50 8.36 -11.32
CA TYR A 33 -8.00 8.17 -9.96
C TYR A 33 -9.42 8.73 -9.78
N GLU A 34 -9.69 9.92 -10.33
CA GLU A 34 -11.04 10.51 -10.32
C GLU A 34 -12.03 9.68 -11.14
N ASP A 35 -11.62 9.08 -12.27
CA ASP A 35 -12.46 8.16 -13.05
C ASP A 35 -12.88 6.93 -12.23
N PHE A 36 -12.01 6.39 -11.39
CA PHE A 36 -12.35 5.34 -10.44
C PHE A 36 -13.28 5.83 -9.32
N LEU A 37 -12.99 6.99 -8.74
CA LEU A 37 -13.78 7.54 -7.63
C LEU A 37 -15.19 7.93 -8.06
N SER A 38 -15.34 8.53 -9.25
CA SER A 38 -16.62 8.95 -9.83
C SER A 38 -17.47 7.78 -10.36
N GLY A 39 -16.85 6.62 -10.57
CA GLY A 39 -17.49 5.45 -11.19
C GLY A 39 -17.49 5.48 -12.72
N THR A 40 -16.79 6.41 -13.38
CA THR A 40 -16.53 6.38 -14.83
C THR A 40 -15.86 5.06 -15.21
N ILE A 41 -14.90 4.59 -14.39
CA ILE A 41 -14.40 3.23 -14.43
C ILE A 41 -15.11 2.46 -13.32
N SER A 42 -15.85 1.41 -13.68
CA SER A 42 -16.61 0.58 -12.72
C SER A 42 -15.67 -0.10 -11.73
N THR A 43 -15.99 0.02 -10.44
CA THR A 43 -15.24 -0.59 -9.33
C THR A 43 -16.02 -1.68 -8.60
N VAL A 44 -17.09 -2.19 -9.20
CA VAL A 44 -17.94 -3.24 -8.61
C VAL A 44 -17.11 -4.47 -8.26
N GLY A 45 -17.21 -4.94 -7.01
CA GLY A 45 -16.45 -6.07 -6.49
C GLY A 45 -14.98 -5.78 -6.13
N HIS A 46 -14.52 -4.54 -6.34
CA HIS A 46 -13.13 -4.11 -6.08
C HIS A 46 -13.02 -2.94 -5.09
N ARG A 47 -14.12 -2.23 -4.81
CA ARG A 47 -14.16 -1.07 -3.91
C ARG A 47 -14.71 -1.44 -2.55
N SER A 48 -14.08 -0.95 -1.49
CA SER A 48 -14.49 -1.13 -0.11
C SER A 48 -14.08 0.05 0.77
N ASP A 49 -14.73 0.19 1.94
CA ASP A 49 -14.24 1.09 2.99
C ASP A 49 -13.28 0.33 3.92
N LEU A 50 -11.99 0.62 3.81
CA LEU A 50 -10.93 0.02 4.64
C LEU A 50 -11.10 0.35 6.13
N SER A 51 -11.89 1.37 6.47
CA SER A 51 -12.17 1.74 7.87
C SER A 51 -13.01 0.74 8.63
N GLY A 52 -13.72 -0.16 7.94
CA GLY A 52 -14.69 -1.08 8.52
C GLY A 52 -15.92 -0.37 9.11
N SER A 53 -16.20 0.88 8.69
CA SER A 53 -17.35 1.65 9.14
C SER A 53 -18.64 1.15 8.49
N GLU A 54 -19.72 1.03 9.26
CA GLU A 54 -21.06 0.71 8.76
C GLU A 54 -21.81 1.93 8.22
N GLY A 55 -21.15 3.10 8.18
CA GLY A 55 -21.74 4.36 7.72
C GLY A 55 -21.96 4.38 6.21
N LYS A 56 -22.87 5.26 5.74
CA LYS A 56 -23.10 5.49 4.30
C LYS A 56 -21.94 6.18 3.59
N LYS A 57 -21.03 6.84 4.33
CA LYS A 57 -19.89 7.57 3.79
C LYS A 57 -18.62 6.75 4.01
N GLU A 58 -17.93 6.44 2.93
CA GLU A 58 -16.61 5.82 3.01
C GLU A 58 -15.61 6.77 3.67
N LEU A 59 -14.91 6.30 4.68
CA LEU A 59 -13.90 7.06 5.41
C LEU A 59 -12.50 6.82 4.88
N ILE A 60 -12.24 5.61 4.36
CA ILE A 60 -11.00 5.25 3.66
C ILE A 60 -11.40 4.44 2.44
N VAL A 61 -11.41 5.08 1.27
CA VAL A 61 -11.74 4.38 0.03
C VAL A 61 -10.58 3.49 -0.38
N GLN A 62 -10.83 2.21 -0.51
CA GLN A 62 -9.89 1.25 -1.08
C GLN A 62 -10.45 0.68 -2.38
N ILE A 63 -9.65 0.68 -3.45
CA ILE A 63 -9.96 0.01 -4.71
C ILE A 63 -8.85 -0.99 -4.99
N MET A 64 -9.19 -2.27 -4.93
CA MET A 64 -8.26 -3.37 -5.17
C MET A 64 -8.10 -3.66 -6.66
N ARG A 65 -6.87 -3.90 -7.09
CA ARG A 65 -6.49 -4.31 -8.45
C ARG A 65 -7.02 -3.37 -9.55
N PRO A 66 -6.79 -2.05 -9.45
CA PRO A 66 -7.24 -1.10 -10.46
C PRO A 66 -6.68 -1.41 -11.86
N SER A 67 -5.51 -2.02 -11.97
CA SER A 67 -4.95 -2.47 -13.26
C SER A 67 -5.75 -3.59 -13.93
N MET A 68 -6.53 -4.37 -13.20
CA MET A 68 -7.48 -5.33 -13.79
C MET A 68 -8.71 -4.63 -14.36
N LEU A 69 -9.16 -3.56 -13.71
CA LEU A 69 -10.32 -2.77 -14.12
C LEU A 69 -9.98 -1.82 -15.29
N HIS A 70 -8.73 -1.37 -15.33
CA HIS A 70 -8.19 -0.49 -16.37
C HIS A 70 -6.81 -1.01 -16.84
N PRO A 71 -6.78 -2.03 -17.74
CA PRO A 71 -5.55 -2.70 -18.17
C PRO A 71 -4.43 -1.80 -18.68
N PRO A 72 -4.67 -0.62 -19.29
CA PRO A 72 -3.59 0.29 -19.67
C PRO A 72 -2.65 0.68 -18.53
N LEU A 73 -3.09 0.61 -17.27
CA LEU A 73 -2.23 0.87 -16.10
C LEU A 73 -1.03 -0.06 -16.02
N LEU A 74 -1.17 -1.35 -16.38
CA LEU A 74 -0.06 -2.32 -16.37
C LEU A 74 1.12 -1.89 -17.26
N HIS A 75 0.84 -1.10 -18.29
CA HIS A 75 1.83 -0.59 -19.22
C HIS A 75 2.21 0.87 -18.96
N SER A 76 1.69 1.45 -17.87
CA SER A 76 1.99 2.84 -17.51
C SER A 76 3.44 3.01 -17.09
N ILE A 77 3.92 4.25 -17.22
CA ILE A 77 5.27 4.62 -16.79
C ILE A 77 5.51 4.33 -15.29
N LEU A 78 4.48 4.46 -14.46
CA LEU A 78 4.55 4.16 -13.03
C LEU A 78 4.86 2.67 -12.80
N HIS A 79 4.04 1.78 -13.38
CA HIS A 79 4.22 0.32 -13.25
C HIS A 79 5.60 -0.12 -13.75
N GLN A 80 6.07 0.44 -14.89
CA GLN A 80 7.40 0.12 -15.43
C GLN A 80 8.52 0.56 -14.49
N LYS A 81 8.48 1.82 -14.00
CA LYS A 81 9.49 2.35 -13.08
C LYS A 81 9.53 1.56 -11.78
N ILE A 82 8.38 1.29 -11.15
CA ILE A 82 8.30 0.59 -9.87
C ILE A 82 8.70 -0.88 -10.02
N ASN A 83 8.27 -1.57 -11.08
CA ASN A 83 8.68 -2.96 -11.34
C ASN A 83 10.20 -3.09 -11.43
N LYS A 84 10.87 -2.17 -12.15
CA LYS A 84 12.32 -2.13 -12.21
C LYS A 84 12.93 -1.96 -10.81
N LEU A 85 12.45 -1.02 -10.02
CA LEU A 85 12.98 -0.72 -8.69
C LEU A 85 12.74 -1.86 -7.69
N ALA A 86 11.58 -2.53 -7.74
CA ALA A 86 11.28 -3.70 -6.91
C ALA A 86 12.26 -4.86 -7.19
N LYS A 87 12.59 -5.09 -8.47
CA LYS A 87 13.60 -6.09 -8.88
C LYS A 87 15.01 -5.73 -8.43
N GLU A 88 15.36 -4.46 -8.43
CA GLU A 88 16.65 -3.99 -7.91
C GLU A 88 16.75 -4.16 -6.39
N LEU A 89 15.62 -4.04 -5.65
CA LEU A 89 15.59 -4.19 -4.19
C LEU A 89 15.66 -5.65 -3.72
N LEU A 90 14.87 -6.54 -4.32
CA LEU A 90 14.64 -7.87 -3.75
C LEU A 90 14.95 -9.04 -4.72
N GLY A 91 15.38 -8.75 -5.94
CA GLY A 91 15.77 -9.75 -6.90
C GLY A 91 14.97 -9.76 -8.21
N PRO A 92 15.53 -10.35 -9.28
CA PRO A 92 14.96 -10.28 -10.63
C PRO A 92 13.65 -11.06 -10.79
N ASP A 93 13.33 -11.96 -9.88
CA ASP A 93 12.14 -12.80 -9.83
C ASP A 93 10.94 -12.12 -9.16
N MET A 94 11.12 -10.88 -8.69
CA MET A 94 10.00 -10.08 -8.14
C MET A 94 9.04 -9.68 -9.25
N GLU A 95 7.75 -9.93 -9.03
CA GLU A 95 6.66 -9.57 -9.95
C GLU A 95 5.54 -8.81 -9.23
N LEU A 96 4.78 -8.04 -9.99
CA LEU A 96 3.59 -7.36 -9.47
C LEU A 96 2.54 -8.42 -9.10
N ASP A 97 2.20 -8.50 -7.83
CA ASP A 97 1.15 -9.38 -7.34
C ASP A 97 -0.23 -8.73 -7.48
N PHE A 98 -0.34 -7.53 -6.94
CA PHE A 98 -1.54 -6.69 -7.07
C PHE A 98 -1.19 -5.22 -6.82
N ASP A 99 -2.10 -4.37 -7.27
CA ASP A 99 -2.08 -2.95 -7.00
C ASP A 99 -3.37 -2.51 -6.30
N MET A 100 -3.34 -1.34 -5.66
CA MET A 100 -4.53 -0.76 -5.03
C MET A 100 -4.46 0.76 -4.99
N LEU A 101 -5.62 1.38 -4.92
CA LEU A 101 -5.78 2.80 -4.64
C LEU A 101 -6.31 2.97 -3.22
N ILE A 102 -5.74 3.90 -2.46
CA ILE A 102 -6.24 4.28 -1.13
C ILE A 102 -6.41 5.79 -1.06
N ASP A 103 -7.64 6.24 -0.91
CA ASP A 103 -8.00 7.63 -0.73
C ASP A 103 -8.50 7.89 0.70
N LYS A 104 -7.96 8.92 1.32
CA LYS A 104 -8.50 9.49 2.55
C LYS A 104 -9.19 10.82 2.21
N PRO A 105 -10.53 10.83 2.15
CA PRO A 105 -11.29 12.05 1.85
C PRO A 105 -11.03 13.14 2.90
N PRO A 106 -11.34 14.42 2.57
CA PRO A 106 -11.18 15.53 3.51
C PRO A 106 -11.92 15.30 4.82
N PHE A 107 -11.30 15.67 5.94
CA PHE A 107 -11.90 15.69 7.29
C PHE A 107 -12.44 14.33 7.76
N THR A 108 -11.90 13.22 7.27
CA THR A 108 -12.36 11.90 7.72
C THR A 108 -11.74 11.44 9.02
N ASN A 109 -10.59 11.95 9.42
CA ASN A 109 -9.88 11.66 10.68
C ASN A 109 -9.78 10.14 11.04
N LYS A 110 -9.96 9.26 10.03
CA LYS A 110 -9.89 7.81 10.25
C LYS A 110 -8.50 7.30 9.94
N GLU A 111 -7.88 6.70 10.92
CA GLU A 111 -6.56 6.07 10.78
C GLU A 111 -6.64 4.72 10.05
N THR A 112 -5.56 4.35 9.36
CA THR A 112 -5.25 2.98 9.01
C THR A 112 -4.37 2.44 10.14
N PRO A 113 -4.82 1.44 10.92
CA PRO A 113 -4.13 1.03 12.15
C PRO A 113 -2.76 0.43 11.87
N PHE A 114 -1.92 0.30 12.91
CA PHE A 114 -0.64 -0.42 12.80
C PHE A 114 -0.86 -1.86 12.35
N HIS A 115 -0.16 -2.26 11.31
CA HIS A 115 -0.21 -3.61 10.74
C HIS A 115 1.09 -3.94 9.99
N GLN A 116 1.20 -5.19 9.59
CA GLN A 116 2.23 -5.72 8.69
C GLN A 116 1.50 -6.36 7.51
N ASP A 117 1.89 -6.02 6.28
CA ASP A 117 1.24 -6.57 5.07
C ASP A 117 1.31 -8.10 5.03
N GLU A 118 2.41 -8.68 5.51
CA GLU A 118 2.60 -10.14 5.59
C GLU A 118 1.50 -10.86 6.38
N ALA A 119 0.81 -10.17 7.29
CA ALA A 119 -0.30 -10.75 8.03
C ALA A 119 -1.50 -11.14 7.15
N TYR A 120 -1.64 -10.51 5.99
CA TYR A 120 -2.71 -10.78 5.03
C TYR A 120 -2.40 -11.93 4.07
N TRP A 121 -1.13 -12.37 3.99
CA TRP A 121 -0.67 -13.29 2.97
C TRP A 121 -0.61 -14.73 3.48
N ILE A 122 -0.61 -15.66 2.53
CA ILE A 122 -0.39 -17.08 2.84
C ILE A 122 1.03 -17.27 3.38
N ASP A 123 1.21 -18.21 4.31
CA ASP A 123 2.53 -18.46 4.89
C ASP A 123 3.41 -19.27 3.93
N MET A 124 4.58 -18.75 3.62
CA MET A 124 5.60 -19.38 2.76
C MET A 124 6.98 -19.16 3.33
N GLU A 125 7.96 -19.97 2.92
CA GLU A 125 9.36 -19.84 3.32
C GLU A 125 9.97 -18.54 2.78
N ASP A 126 9.74 -18.22 1.49
CA ASP A 126 10.15 -16.94 0.90
C ASP A 126 9.32 -15.79 1.45
N LYS A 127 9.96 -14.89 2.20
CA LYS A 127 9.32 -13.71 2.82
C LYS A 127 9.62 -12.41 2.06
N ARG A 128 10.28 -12.48 0.90
CA ARG A 128 10.59 -11.30 0.11
C ARG A 128 9.31 -10.68 -0.43
N ALA A 129 9.04 -9.48 0.03
CA ALA A 129 7.91 -8.69 -0.43
C ALA A 129 8.20 -7.21 -0.24
N VAL A 130 7.80 -6.40 -1.20
CA VAL A 130 7.89 -4.96 -1.13
C VAL A 130 6.61 -4.30 -1.61
N SER A 131 6.10 -3.38 -0.81
CA SER A 131 5.02 -2.48 -1.19
C SER A 131 5.62 -1.13 -1.55
N CYS A 132 5.27 -0.62 -2.73
CA CYS A 132 5.59 0.74 -3.13
C CYS A 132 4.35 1.62 -2.95
N TRP A 133 4.42 2.58 -2.04
CA TRP A 133 3.35 3.53 -1.74
C TRP A 133 3.67 4.88 -2.40
N VAL A 134 2.96 5.23 -3.46
CA VAL A 134 3.18 6.43 -4.28
C VAL A 134 2.20 7.52 -3.88
N ALA A 135 2.72 8.67 -3.47
CA ALA A 135 1.93 9.85 -3.15
C ALA A 135 1.48 10.56 -4.45
N LEU A 136 0.17 10.66 -4.68
CA LEU A 136 -0.38 11.48 -5.78
C LEU A 136 -0.71 12.91 -5.32
N ASP A 137 -0.74 13.16 -4.02
CA ASP A 137 -0.86 14.48 -3.39
C ASP A 137 0.31 14.69 -2.44
N ASP A 138 0.60 15.93 -2.05
CA ASP A 138 1.53 16.20 -0.95
C ASP A 138 0.98 15.54 0.32
N VAL A 139 1.80 14.77 1.01
CA VAL A 139 1.39 14.08 2.22
C VAL A 139 2.16 14.56 3.43
N THR A 140 1.41 14.87 4.48
CA THR A 140 1.89 15.40 5.76
C THR A 140 1.31 14.58 6.91
N LYS A 141 1.76 14.85 8.12
CA LYS A 141 1.22 14.22 9.32
C LYS A 141 -0.27 14.51 9.52
N GLU A 142 -0.74 15.68 9.07
CA GLU A 142 -2.12 16.14 9.21
C GLU A 142 -3.08 15.45 8.24
N ASN A 143 -2.60 15.05 7.04
CA ASN A 143 -3.45 14.39 6.04
C ASN A 143 -3.21 12.88 5.92
N GLY A 144 -2.37 12.31 6.79
CA GLY A 144 -2.18 10.88 6.92
C GLY A 144 -1.04 10.33 6.07
N CYS A 145 0.18 10.91 6.21
CA CYS A 145 1.40 10.29 5.72
C CYS A 145 1.62 8.91 6.36
N MET A 146 2.49 8.13 5.75
CA MET A 146 2.86 6.83 6.29
C MET A 146 3.83 6.99 7.47
N TRP A 147 3.67 6.10 8.45
CA TRP A 147 4.56 5.95 9.59
C TRP A 147 5.07 4.52 9.62
N TYR A 148 6.36 4.32 9.79
CA TYR A 148 7.03 3.03 9.79
C TYR A 148 7.79 2.82 11.09
N VAL A 149 7.69 1.62 11.67
CA VAL A 149 8.52 1.20 12.80
C VAL A 149 9.84 0.69 12.24
N PRO A 150 10.96 1.42 12.41
CA PRO A 150 12.25 1.02 11.85
C PRO A 150 12.68 -0.36 12.35
N LYS A 151 13.26 -1.17 11.46
CA LYS A 151 13.83 -2.50 11.73
C LYS A 151 12.81 -3.60 12.10
N SER A 152 11.52 -3.27 12.21
CA SER A 152 10.48 -4.25 12.55
C SER A 152 10.35 -5.40 11.55
N HIS A 153 10.82 -5.24 10.31
CA HIS A 153 10.87 -6.32 9.32
C HIS A 153 11.85 -7.44 9.69
N LYS A 154 12.80 -7.19 10.62
CA LYS A 154 13.76 -8.18 11.14
C LYS A 154 13.24 -8.98 12.34
N GLU A 155 12.10 -8.55 12.87
CA GLU A 155 11.43 -9.20 13.99
C GLU A 155 10.40 -10.22 13.48
N GLU A 156 9.88 -11.04 14.37
CA GLU A 156 8.76 -11.93 14.07
C GLU A 156 7.47 -11.15 13.78
N LEU A 157 6.60 -11.78 12.99
CA LEU A 157 5.27 -11.23 12.72
C LEU A 157 4.49 -11.09 14.02
N ARG A 158 4.06 -9.87 14.35
CA ARG A 158 3.21 -9.62 15.53
C ARG A 158 1.84 -10.26 15.34
N ALA A 159 1.17 -10.59 16.44
CA ALA A 159 -0.22 -11.06 16.38
C ALA A 159 -1.14 -9.97 15.83
N HIS A 160 -2.00 -10.35 14.89
CA HIS A 160 -2.96 -9.44 14.24
C HIS A 160 -4.40 -9.85 14.56
N ILE A 161 -5.25 -8.85 14.74
CA ILE A 161 -6.70 -9.02 14.87
C ILE A 161 -7.43 -8.18 13.83
N LEU A 162 -8.61 -8.60 13.41
CA LEU A 162 -9.48 -7.81 12.52
C LEU A 162 -10.05 -6.59 13.23
N THR A 163 -10.18 -5.48 12.50
CA THR A 163 -10.88 -4.27 12.99
C THR A 163 -12.27 -4.19 12.37
N GLY A 164 -13.32 -4.29 13.21
CA GLY A 164 -14.71 -4.16 12.75
C GLY A 164 -15.11 -5.16 11.65
N ASN A 165 -16.14 -4.83 10.90
CA ASN A 165 -16.71 -5.68 9.84
C ASN A 165 -15.89 -5.55 8.53
N GLY A 166 -14.90 -6.41 8.34
CA GLY A 166 -14.09 -6.44 7.13
C GLY A 166 -13.05 -5.30 7.01
N GLY A 167 -12.79 -4.58 8.10
CA GLY A 167 -11.76 -3.53 8.17
C GLY A 167 -10.34 -4.07 8.11
N ALA A 168 -9.35 -3.17 8.22
CA ALA A 168 -7.95 -3.54 8.24
C ALA A 168 -7.61 -4.44 9.44
N MET A 169 -6.63 -5.32 9.29
CA MET A 169 -6.02 -5.98 10.46
C MET A 169 -5.20 -4.97 11.25
N LYS A 170 -5.04 -5.22 12.56
CA LYS A 170 -4.17 -4.42 13.42
C LYS A 170 -3.30 -5.28 14.31
N CYS A 171 -2.10 -4.79 14.59
CA CYS A 171 -1.20 -5.32 15.63
C CYS A 171 -0.92 -4.26 16.69
N GLU A 172 -0.36 -4.69 17.82
CA GLU A 172 0.10 -3.74 18.84
C GLU A 172 1.39 -3.05 18.39
N ALA A 173 1.34 -1.72 18.35
CA ALA A 173 2.49 -0.83 18.18
C ALA A 173 2.10 0.58 18.62
N ARG A 174 3.10 1.44 18.90
CA ARG A 174 2.89 2.80 19.36
C ARG A 174 3.53 3.78 18.40
N GLU A 175 2.99 4.99 18.36
CA GLU A 175 3.47 6.04 17.46
C GLU A 175 4.89 6.52 17.81
N ASP A 176 5.29 6.44 19.07
CA ASP A 176 6.65 6.78 19.50
C ASP A 176 7.73 5.76 19.05
N GLU A 177 7.31 4.56 18.61
CA GLU A 177 8.16 3.57 17.95
C GLU A 177 8.34 3.86 16.45
N ALA A 178 7.48 4.69 15.86
CA ALA A 178 7.38 4.87 14.43
C ALA A 178 7.94 6.22 13.95
N LYS A 179 8.45 6.23 12.73
CA LYS A 179 8.94 7.42 12.03
C LYS A 179 7.94 7.85 10.97
N ALA A 180 7.46 9.09 11.04
CA ALA A 180 6.63 9.70 10.00
C ALA A 180 7.45 9.98 8.75
N VAL A 181 6.88 9.70 7.58
CA VAL A 181 7.47 9.98 6.27
C VAL A 181 6.53 10.87 5.48
N GLU A 182 6.81 12.16 5.47
CA GLU A 182 6.10 13.15 4.66
C GLU A 182 6.71 13.17 3.26
N LEU A 183 5.88 13.27 2.23
CA LEU A 183 6.31 13.22 0.83
C LEU A 183 5.67 14.34 0.02
N LYS A 184 6.39 14.83 -0.98
CA LYS A 184 5.81 15.58 -2.08
C LYS A 184 5.12 14.63 -3.07
N ALA A 185 4.05 15.12 -3.72
CA ALA A 185 3.40 14.40 -4.79
C ALA A 185 4.42 13.94 -5.84
N GLY A 186 4.26 12.71 -6.33
CA GLY A 186 5.20 12.10 -7.26
C GLY A 186 6.38 11.38 -6.60
N SER A 187 6.51 11.43 -5.27
CA SER A 187 7.49 10.63 -4.51
C SER A 187 6.84 9.37 -3.97
N CYS A 188 7.65 8.40 -3.54
CA CYS A 188 7.15 7.15 -2.98
C CYS A 188 7.99 6.66 -1.82
N THR A 189 7.42 5.74 -1.04
CA THR A 189 8.16 4.87 -0.13
C THR A 189 8.10 3.44 -0.59
N PHE A 190 9.20 2.71 -0.39
CA PHE A 190 9.24 1.26 -0.43
C PHE A 190 9.26 0.74 0.99
N HIS A 191 8.45 -0.27 1.32
CA HIS A 191 8.52 -0.94 2.61
C HIS A 191 8.40 -2.45 2.45
N HIS A 192 9.16 -3.18 3.28
CA HIS A 192 9.13 -4.62 3.33
C HIS A 192 7.76 -5.08 3.88
N GLY A 193 7.22 -6.17 3.38
CA GLY A 193 5.92 -6.69 3.80
C GLY A 193 5.78 -6.95 5.30
N ARG A 194 6.89 -7.20 6.00
CA ARG A 194 6.93 -7.36 7.46
C ARG A 194 7.17 -6.06 8.23
N THR A 195 7.40 -4.93 7.58
CA THR A 195 7.56 -3.65 8.27
C THR A 195 6.23 -3.21 8.87
N ILE A 196 6.21 -2.98 10.19
CA ILE A 196 5.05 -2.42 10.88
C ILE A 196 4.84 -0.99 10.42
N HIS A 197 3.64 -0.68 9.99
CA HIS A 197 3.31 0.65 9.50
C HIS A 197 1.86 1.03 9.76
N TYR A 198 1.59 2.33 9.76
CA TYR A 198 0.24 2.88 9.88
C TYR A 198 0.15 4.26 9.22
N ALA A 199 -1.05 4.81 9.12
CA ALA A 199 -1.27 6.17 8.69
C ALA A 199 -2.38 6.83 9.50
N ARG A 200 -2.13 8.07 9.98
CA ARG A 200 -3.16 8.89 10.64
C ARG A 200 -4.35 9.15 9.71
N GLY A 201 -5.43 9.66 10.27
CA GLY A 201 -6.56 10.19 9.53
C GLY A 201 -6.18 11.45 8.74
N ASN A 202 -7.09 11.90 7.89
CA ASN A 202 -6.97 13.15 7.16
C ASN A 202 -7.79 14.24 7.85
N SER A 203 -7.13 15.18 8.50
CA SER A 203 -7.76 16.33 9.17
C SER A 203 -7.85 17.57 8.28
N THR A 204 -7.30 17.50 7.04
CA THR A 204 -7.23 18.64 6.11
C THR A 204 -8.41 18.71 5.16
N GLY A 205 -8.55 19.83 4.47
CA GLY A 205 -9.59 20.07 3.47
C GLY A 205 -9.32 19.45 2.09
N ASN A 206 -8.17 18.82 1.90
CA ASN A 206 -7.78 18.20 0.62
C ASN A 206 -7.83 16.68 0.71
N ARG A 207 -8.01 16.00 -0.43
CA ARG A 207 -7.85 14.54 -0.52
C ARG A 207 -6.40 14.11 -0.32
N ARG A 208 -6.21 12.89 0.15
CA ARG A 208 -4.91 12.23 0.19
C ARG A 208 -5.02 10.92 -0.59
N ARG A 209 -4.62 10.96 -1.87
CA ARG A 209 -4.63 9.84 -2.79
C ARG A 209 -3.27 9.16 -2.83
N ALA A 210 -3.28 7.85 -2.76
CA ALA A 210 -2.09 7.02 -2.93
C ALA A 210 -2.35 5.89 -3.93
N PHE A 211 -1.32 5.56 -4.71
CA PHE A 211 -1.30 4.37 -5.56
C PHE A 211 -0.27 3.39 -4.97
N ILE A 212 -0.70 2.19 -4.66
CA ILE A 212 0.15 1.18 -4.03
C ILE A 212 0.34 0.02 -5.00
N LEU A 213 1.60 -0.43 -5.18
CA LEU A 213 1.97 -1.58 -5.98
C LEU A 213 2.71 -2.57 -5.08
N ASN A 214 2.21 -3.80 -5.01
CA ASN A 214 2.77 -4.86 -4.17
C ASN A 214 3.50 -5.89 -5.03
N PHE A 215 4.75 -6.16 -4.69
CA PHE A 215 5.62 -7.08 -5.39
C PHE A 215 6.05 -8.21 -4.45
N ARG A 216 6.03 -9.43 -4.97
CA ARG A 216 6.52 -10.62 -4.30
C ARG A 216 7.23 -11.52 -5.30
N SER A 217 7.91 -12.57 -4.83
CA SER A 217 8.52 -13.52 -5.74
C SER A 217 7.45 -14.20 -6.61
N LYS A 218 7.80 -14.49 -7.84
CA LYS A 218 6.90 -15.20 -8.78
C LYS A 218 6.35 -16.49 -8.18
N GLU A 219 7.21 -17.28 -7.53
CA GLU A 219 6.84 -18.53 -6.90
C GLU A 219 5.75 -18.35 -5.85
N MET A 220 5.87 -17.31 -5.00
CA MET A 220 4.87 -16.99 -3.99
C MET A 220 3.52 -16.61 -4.61
N ILE A 221 3.54 -15.80 -5.68
CA ILE A 221 2.32 -15.40 -6.40
C ILE A 221 1.65 -16.62 -7.02
N GLU A 222 2.40 -17.48 -7.72
CA GLU A 222 1.88 -18.69 -8.35
C GLU A 222 1.27 -19.65 -7.31
N TYR A 223 1.95 -19.84 -6.18
CA TYR A 223 1.44 -20.66 -5.09
C TYR A 223 0.12 -20.12 -4.54
N GLU A 224 0.04 -18.84 -4.19
CA GLU A 224 -1.21 -18.24 -3.68
C GLU A 224 -2.37 -18.36 -4.68
N ARG A 225 -2.12 -18.13 -5.98
CA ARG A 225 -3.15 -18.29 -7.02
C ARG A 225 -3.60 -19.74 -7.14
N SER A 226 -2.69 -20.72 -6.98
CA SER A 226 -3.03 -22.14 -6.96
C SER A 226 -3.94 -22.53 -5.80
N GLN A 227 -3.84 -21.80 -4.67
CA GLN A 227 -4.70 -21.96 -3.49
C GLN A 227 -6.02 -21.15 -3.59
N GLY A 228 -6.28 -20.50 -4.72
CA GLY A 228 -7.46 -19.63 -4.93
C GLY A 228 -7.38 -18.27 -4.23
N PHE A 229 -6.21 -17.89 -3.72
CA PHE A 229 -6.01 -16.62 -3.03
C PHE A 229 -5.64 -15.52 -4.05
N ASN A 230 -6.45 -14.47 -4.16
CA ASN A 230 -6.32 -13.45 -5.18
C ASN A 230 -6.41 -12.01 -4.66
N HIS A 231 -6.40 -11.82 -3.34
CA HIS A 231 -6.54 -10.52 -2.65
C HIS A 231 -7.89 -9.80 -2.89
N LEU A 232 -8.88 -10.49 -3.46
CA LEU A 232 -10.26 -10.03 -3.55
C LEU A 232 -11.11 -10.85 -2.56
N GLY A 233 -12.12 -10.22 -1.98
CA GLY A 233 -13.02 -10.86 -1.03
C GLY A 233 -12.75 -10.52 0.42
N ASP A 234 -13.42 -11.22 1.33
CA ASP A 234 -13.36 -10.97 2.76
C ASP A 234 -11.99 -11.32 3.36
N ARG A 235 -11.48 -10.42 4.19
CA ARG A 235 -10.28 -10.68 4.98
C ARG A 235 -10.58 -11.72 6.04
N LYS A 236 -9.70 -12.72 6.15
CA LYS A 236 -9.81 -13.78 7.17
C LYS A 236 -8.57 -13.73 8.07
N GLU A 237 -8.80 -13.89 9.37
CA GLU A 237 -7.69 -14.12 10.31
C GLU A 237 -7.00 -15.43 9.95
N LYS A 238 -5.65 -15.43 9.97
CA LYS A 238 -4.89 -16.67 9.84
C LYS A 238 -5.22 -17.55 11.05
N GLN A 239 -5.80 -18.72 10.81
CA GLN A 239 -5.86 -19.75 11.84
C GLN A 239 -4.42 -20.19 12.14
N LYS A 240 -4.01 -20.06 13.41
CA LYS A 240 -2.73 -20.57 13.90
C LYS A 240 -2.71 -22.09 13.93
#